data_517a1cd94fdbfe2d7a49ebee48f52feb
#
_entry.id   517a1cd94fdbfe2d7a49ebee48f52feb
#
_cell.length_a   1.000
_cell.length_b   1.000
_cell.length_c   1.000
_cell.angle_alpha   90.00
_cell.angle_beta   90.00
_cell.angle_gamma   90.00
#
_symmetry.space_group_name_H-M   'P 1'
#
loop_
_entity.id
_entity.type
_entity.pdbx_description
1 polymer ?
#
loop_
_entity_poly.entity_id
_entity_poly.type
_entity_poly.pdbx_seq_one_letter_code
_entity_poly.pdbx_strand_id
1 'polypeptide(L)'
;MKKLFFCALVAMFAFAGCGVMLKAPVASVKSNLYKYSYVYVVPTSGVTSSSGVYGGQYGVYGGQTKTINPSETISGYLMKIGFTPVPTVTEELADKTLVVSYGYTGRRQLGLFAYASCIIIQMRDAKTHEMVASCEAEGCGDDETDDILQAIYSGLNAIFE
;
A
#
# COMPACT_ATOMS: atom_id res chain seq x y z
N MET A 1 48.16 8.86 13.46
CA MET A 1 47.56 7.93 12.48
C MET A 1 46.51 7.01 13.08
N LYS A 2 46.71 6.34 14.23
CA LYS A 2 45.71 5.43 14.85
C LYS A 2 44.37 6.09 15.21
N LYS A 3 44.37 7.36 15.67
CA LYS A 3 43.12 8.09 16.02
C LYS A 3 42.28 8.48 14.80
N LEU A 4 42.94 8.78 13.66
CA LEU A 4 42.23 9.09 12.40
C LEU A 4 41.54 7.85 11.81
N PHE A 5 42.18 6.69 11.94
CA PHE A 5 41.63 5.43 11.48
C PHE A 5 40.38 5.01 12.28
N PHE A 6 40.39 5.28 13.58
CA PHE A 6 39.24 4.98 14.46
C PHE A 6 38.06 5.89 14.16
N CYS A 7 38.26 7.19 13.89
CA CYS A 7 37.19 8.10 13.47
C CYS A 7 36.62 7.75 12.11
N ALA A 8 37.45 7.30 11.15
CA ALA A 8 36.98 6.85 9.84
C ALA A 8 36.14 5.54 9.94
N LEU A 9 36.53 4.62 10.84
CA LEU A 9 35.78 3.39 11.08
C LEU A 9 34.41 3.66 11.71
N VAL A 10 34.36 4.55 12.71
CA VAL A 10 33.10 4.96 13.35
C VAL A 10 32.19 5.70 12.39
N ALA A 11 32.76 6.56 11.51
CA ALA A 11 31.97 7.23 10.46
C ALA A 11 31.39 6.24 9.43
N MET A 12 32.12 5.18 9.05
CA MET A 12 31.59 4.13 8.16
C MET A 12 30.41 3.36 8.78
N PHE A 13 30.43 3.11 10.08
CA PHE A 13 29.29 2.48 10.78
C PHE A 13 28.10 3.42 10.96
N ALA A 14 28.32 4.74 11.03
CA ALA A 14 27.24 5.72 11.09
C ALA A 14 26.53 5.92 9.74
N PHE A 15 27.19 5.62 8.61
CA PHE A 15 26.63 5.65 7.26
C PHE A 15 26.08 4.27 6.79
N ALA A 16 26.28 3.21 7.55
CA ALA A 16 25.51 1.99 7.40
C ALA A 16 24.06 2.28 7.85
N GLY A 17 23.39 3.14 7.10
CA GLY A 17 21.99 3.47 7.34
C GLY A 17 21.23 2.16 7.46
N CYS A 18 20.48 2.01 8.55
CA CYS A 18 19.43 1.00 8.64
C CYS A 18 18.44 1.27 7.50
N GLY A 19 18.76 0.79 6.29
CA GLY A 19 17.80 0.75 5.22
C GLY A 19 16.60 -0.02 5.76
N VAL A 20 15.47 0.66 5.85
CA VAL A 20 14.21 0.03 6.20
C VAL A 20 13.98 -1.07 5.19
N MET A 21 14.17 -2.32 5.58
CA MET A 21 14.01 -3.47 4.68
C MET A 21 12.53 -3.84 4.64
N LEU A 22 11.80 -3.24 3.70
CA LEU A 22 10.49 -3.73 3.30
C LEU A 22 10.66 -5.08 2.61
N LYS A 23 9.71 -5.97 2.83
CA LYS A 23 9.63 -7.19 2.03
C LYS A 23 9.16 -6.82 0.63
N ALA A 24 9.77 -7.45 -0.38
CA ALA A 24 9.25 -7.35 -1.74
C ALA A 24 7.79 -7.81 -1.77
N PRO A 25 6.92 -7.16 -2.57
CA PRO A 25 5.55 -7.59 -2.70
C PRO A 25 5.49 -9.02 -3.27
N VAL A 26 4.56 -9.81 -2.75
CA VAL A 26 4.33 -11.17 -3.23
C VAL A 26 3.01 -11.18 -3.99
N ALA A 27 3.08 -11.34 -5.31
CA ALA A 27 1.91 -11.42 -6.17
C ALA A 27 1.73 -12.82 -6.76
N SER A 28 0.48 -13.23 -6.90
CA SER A 28 0.07 -14.45 -7.59
C SER A 28 -0.99 -14.10 -8.62
N VAL A 29 -0.70 -14.27 -9.89
CA VAL A 29 -1.63 -14.04 -11.01
C VAL A 29 -1.90 -15.35 -11.71
N LYS A 30 -3.15 -15.83 -11.68
CA LYS A 30 -3.57 -17.13 -12.19
C LYS A 30 -4.14 -17.07 -13.62
N SER A 31 -4.54 -15.88 -14.06
CA SER A 31 -5.15 -15.71 -15.39
C SER A 31 -4.84 -14.33 -15.97
N ASN A 32 -5.01 -14.17 -17.28
CA ASN A 32 -4.88 -12.88 -17.93
C ASN A 32 -5.95 -11.92 -17.41
N LEU A 33 -5.53 -10.87 -16.70
CA LEU A 33 -6.40 -9.87 -16.12
C LEU A 33 -6.99 -8.91 -17.17
N TYR A 34 -6.30 -8.73 -18.30
CA TYR A 34 -6.76 -7.84 -19.39
C TYR A 34 -7.94 -8.40 -20.21
N LYS A 35 -8.42 -9.61 -19.91
CA LYS A 35 -9.69 -10.10 -20.44
C LYS A 35 -10.91 -9.40 -19.83
N TYR A 36 -10.73 -8.76 -18.64
CA TYR A 36 -11.76 -8.00 -17.98
C TYR A 36 -11.70 -6.54 -18.42
N SER A 37 -12.84 -5.89 -18.54
CA SER A 37 -12.94 -4.47 -18.91
C SER A 37 -13.41 -3.62 -17.73
N TYR A 38 -14.08 -4.23 -16.75
CA TYR A 38 -14.70 -3.55 -15.62
C TYR A 38 -14.08 -4.01 -14.31
N VAL A 39 -14.10 -3.10 -13.34
CA VAL A 39 -13.69 -3.42 -11.96
C VAL A 39 -14.74 -2.90 -10.98
N TYR A 40 -15.10 -3.75 -10.05
CA TYR A 40 -15.85 -3.38 -8.86
C TYR A 40 -14.91 -3.45 -7.67
N VAL A 41 -14.54 -2.30 -7.13
CA VAL A 41 -13.71 -2.24 -5.92
C VAL A 41 -14.64 -2.19 -4.71
N VAL A 42 -14.50 -3.19 -3.83
CA VAL A 42 -15.32 -3.27 -2.62
C VAL A 42 -15.05 -2.04 -1.76
N PRO A 43 -16.09 -1.26 -1.41
CA PRO A 43 -15.92 -0.05 -0.61
C PRO A 43 -15.21 -0.31 0.72
N THR A 44 -14.30 0.59 1.09
CA THR A 44 -13.62 0.58 2.38
C THR A 44 -13.88 1.88 3.13
N SER A 45 -13.75 1.85 4.45
CA SER A 45 -13.72 3.08 5.24
C SER A 45 -12.40 3.81 5.01
N GLY A 46 -12.46 5.14 5.11
CA GLY A 46 -11.26 5.98 5.07
C GLY A 46 -10.34 5.69 6.26
N VAL A 47 -9.04 5.75 6.01
CA VAL A 47 -8.00 5.72 7.04
C VAL A 47 -7.50 7.13 7.26
N THR A 48 -7.48 7.56 8.51
CA THR A 48 -7.05 8.91 8.88
C THR A 48 -5.83 8.83 9.77
N SER A 49 -4.75 9.46 9.36
CA SER A 49 -3.60 9.71 10.23
C SER A 49 -3.54 11.18 10.62
N SER A 50 -3.18 11.44 11.85
CA SER A 50 -2.91 12.78 12.36
C SER A 50 -1.48 12.85 12.86
N SER A 51 -0.66 13.69 12.25
CA SER A 51 0.63 14.05 12.82
C SER A 51 0.39 14.89 14.05
N GLY A 52 1.02 14.50 15.18
CA GLY A 52 0.75 15.07 16.50
C GLY A 52 0.92 16.58 16.56
N VAL A 53 0.05 17.21 17.34
CA VAL A 53 0.21 18.61 17.75
C VAL A 53 1.26 18.65 18.87
N TYR A 54 2.43 19.22 18.60
CA TYR A 54 3.38 19.53 19.65
C TYR A 54 3.05 20.89 20.24
N GLY A 55 2.45 20.89 21.43
CA GLY A 55 2.27 22.10 22.25
C GLY A 55 3.57 22.40 22.96
N GLY A 56 4.28 23.45 22.56
CA GLY A 56 5.41 24.00 23.29
C GLY A 56 5.03 25.30 23.97
N GLN A 57 5.89 25.80 24.89
CA GLN A 57 5.73 27.03 25.62
C GLN A 57 5.52 28.30 24.74
N TYR A 58 5.70 28.19 23.42
CA TYR A 58 5.67 29.28 22.44
C TYR A 58 4.59 29.13 21.33
N GLY A 59 3.65 28.22 21.46
CA GLY A 59 2.52 28.10 20.52
C GLY A 59 2.15 26.66 20.18
N VAL A 60 0.96 26.52 19.59
CA VAL A 60 0.44 25.26 19.06
C VAL A 60 0.81 25.23 17.58
N TYR A 61 1.71 24.34 17.19
CA TYR A 61 1.94 24.04 15.78
C TYR A 61 0.90 23.02 15.34
N GLY A 62 0.05 23.40 14.37
CA GLY A 62 -1.06 22.58 13.90
C GLY A 62 -0.56 21.27 13.27
N GLY A 63 -1.08 20.15 13.75
CA GLY A 63 -0.92 18.86 13.09
C GLY A 63 -1.69 18.83 11.78
N GLN A 64 -1.15 18.16 10.77
CA GLN A 64 -1.88 17.86 9.54
C GLN A 64 -2.64 16.55 9.73
N THR A 65 -3.92 16.57 9.37
CA THR A 65 -4.73 15.35 9.28
C THR A 65 -4.81 14.96 7.83
N LYS A 66 -4.39 13.73 7.52
CA LYS A 66 -4.45 13.15 6.18
C LYS A 66 -5.41 11.98 6.19
N THR A 67 -6.34 11.97 5.27
CA THR A 67 -7.31 10.88 5.11
C THR A 67 -7.16 10.29 3.72
N ILE A 68 -7.10 8.98 3.64
CA ILE A 68 -7.13 8.23 2.38
C ILE A 68 -8.27 7.21 2.42
N ASN A 69 -8.81 6.90 1.25
CA ASN A 69 -9.73 5.79 1.07
C ASN A 69 -9.04 4.73 0.19
N PRO A 70 -8.69 3.56 0.73
CA PRO A 70 -8.01 2.51 -0.04
C PRO A 70 -8.77 2.09 -1.28
N SER A 71 -10.10 1.95 -1.22
CA SER A 71 -10.91 1.55 -2.38
C SER A 71 -10.88 2.59 -3.50
N GLU A 72 -10.89 3.89 -3.17
CA GLU A 72 -10.77 4.97 -4.15
C GLU A 72 -9.38 5.01 -4.77
N THR A 73 -8.32 4.80 -3.96
CA THR A 73 -6.94 4.72 -4.43
C THR A 73 -6.76 3.57 -5.42
N ILE A 74 -7.24 2.38 -5.07
CA ILE A 74 -7.19 1.18 -5.93
C ILE A 74 -7.98 1.42 -7.22
N SER A 75 -9.21 1.97 -7.11
CA SER A 75 -10.04 2.30 -8.26
C SER A 75 -9.35 3.29 -9.20
N GLY A 76 -8.73 4.34 -8.65
CA GLY A 76 -7.98 5.33 -9.42
C GLY A 76 -6.76 4.76 -10.14
N TYR A 77 -6.05 3.81 -9.51
CA TYR A 77 -4.94 3.09 -10.16
C TYR A 77 -5.45 2.24 -11.32
N LEU A 78 -6.47 1.41 -11.08
CA LEU A 78 -7.04 0.51 -12.09
C LEU A 78 -7.61 1.28 -13.29
N MET A 79 -8.21 2.45 -13.05
CA MET A 79 -8.67 3.33 -14.12
C MET A 79 -7.51 3.85 -14.99
N LYS A 80 -6.37 4.19 -14.40
CA LYS A 80 -5.18 4.67 -15.14
C LYS A 80 -4.60 3.59 -16.07
N ILE A 81 -4.74 2.32 -15.70
CA ILE A 81 -4.25 1.19 -16.54
C ILE A 81 -5.34 0.63 -17.47
N GLY A 82 -6.50 1.30 -17.59
CA GLY A 82 -7.49 1.05 -18.62
C GLY A 82 -8.75 0.29 -18.21
N PHE A 83 -8.94 -0.02 -16.92
CA PHE A 83 -10.19 -0.61 -16.44
C PHE A 83 -11.26 0.47 -16.22
N THR A 84 -12.52 0.07 -16.39
CA THR A 84 -13.67 0.96 -16.12
C THR A 84 -14.28 0.59 -14.75
N PRO A 85 -14.20 1.47 -13.73
CA PRO A 85 -14.85 1.24 -12.45
C PRO A 85 -16.37 1.23 -12.59
N VAL A 86 -17.03 0.27 -11.94
CA VAL A 86 -18.49 0.19 -11.86
C VAL A 86 -18.95 0.23 -10.40
N PRO A 87 -20.08 0.88 -10.11
CA PRO A 87 -20.58 1.02 -8.74
C PRO A 87 -21.16 -0.28 -8.17
N THR A 88 -21.54 -1.20 -9.04
CA THR A 88 -22.10 -2.51 -8.70
C THR A 88 -21.87 -3.49 -9.83
N VAL A 89 -21.85 -4.78 -9.51
CA VAL A 89 -21.78 -5.85 -10.51
C VAL A 89 -23.19 -6.22 -10.92
N THR A 90 -23.48 -6.10 -12.22
CA THR A 90 -24.74 -6.60 -12.80
C THR A 90 -24.51 -7.96 -13.45
N GLU A 91 -25.54 -8.76 -13.62
CA GLU A 91 -25.44 -10.09 -14.27
C GLU A 91 -24.85 -9.99 -15.69
N GLU A 92 -25.21 -8.94 -16.41
CA GLU A 92 -24.74 -8.69 -17.80
C GLU A 92 -23.25 -8.38 -17.90
N LEU A 93 -22.66 -7.81 -16.83
CA LEU A 93 -21.25 -7.41 -16.80
C LEU A 93 -20.37 -8.41 -16.03
N ALA A 94 -20.97 -9.38 -15.34
CA ALA A 94 -20.26 -10.26 -14.41
C ALA A 94 -19.09 -11.02 -15.05
N ASP A 95 -19.23 -11.47 -16.31
CA ASP A 95 -18.18 -12.21 -17.04
C ASP A 95 -17.00 -11.33 -17.50
N LYS A 96 -17.16 -10.00 -17.44
CA LYS A 96 -16.14 -9.00 -17.81
C LYS A 96 -15.70 -8.13 -16.64
N THR A 97 -16.10 -8.46 -15.42
CA THR A 97 -15.85 -7.67 -14.23
C THR A 97 -14.93 -8.40 -13.24
N LEU A 98 -13.93 -7.68 -12.75
CA LEU A 98 -13.14 -8.08 -11.59
C LEU A 98 -13.76 -7.47 -10.32
N VAL A 99 -13.93 -8.29 -9.30
CA VAL A 99 -14.22 -7.83 -7.93
C VAL A 99 -12.88 -7.71 -7.20
N VAL A 100 -12.56 -6.51 -6.75
CA VAL A 100 -11.30 -6.20 -6.07
C VAL A 100 -11.59 -5.88 -4.61
N SER A 101 -10.96 -6.61 -3.70
CA SER A 101 -11.06 -6.38 -2.26
C SER A 101 -9.69 -6.03 -1.68
N TYR A 102 -9.72 -5.19 -0.65
CA TYR A 102 -8.58 -4.75 0.12
C TYR A 102 -8.73 -5.23 1.57
N GLY A 103 -7.62 -5.68 2.15
CA GLY A 103 -7.53 -6.02 3.56
C GLY A 103 -6.27 -5.42 4.19
N TYR A 104 -6.42 -4.81 5.35
CA TYR A 104 -5.31 -4.40 6.17
C TYR A 104 -4.97 -5.55 7.12
N THR A 105 -3.73 -6.09 7.05
CA THR A 105 -3.33 -7.26 7.82
C THR A 105 -2.52 -6.92 9.07
N GLY A 106 -2.29 -5.62 9.31
CA GLY A 106 -1.62 -5.14 10.50
C GLY A 106 -0.30 -4.45 10.20
N ARG A 107 0.51 -4.26 11.24
CA ARG A 107 1.82 -3.62 11.17
C ARG A 107 2.93 -4.59 11.53
N ARG A 108 4.04 -4.50 10.83
CA ARG A 108 5.30 -5.19 11.15
C ARG A 108 6.35 -4.20 11.62
N GLN A 109 7.02 -4.50 12.71
CA GLN A 109 8.12 -3.69 13.20
C GLN A 109 9.36 -3.83 12.30
N LEU A 110 9.95 -2.71 11.92
CA LEU A 110 11.13 -2.62 11.03
C LEU A 110 12.41 -2.23 11.75
N GLY A 111 12.40 -2.22 13.07
CA GLY A 111 13.52 -1.80 13.90
C GLY A 111 13.02 -1.16 15.19
N LEU A 112 13.80 -0.29 15.79
CA LEU A 112 13.44 0.29 17.10
C LEU A 112 12.25 1.26 17.02
N PHE A 113 12.07 2.00 15.89
CA PHE A 113 11.12 3.10 15.81
C PHE A 113 10.30 3.14 14.52
N ALA A 114 10.49 2.19 13.60
CA ALA A 114 9.79 2.14 12.33
C ALA A 114 8.86 0.93 12.24
N TYR A 115 7.73 1.10 11.55
CA TYR A 115 6.76 0.06 11.26
C TYR A 115 6.44 0.08 9.77
N ALA A 116 6.14 -1.09 9.20
CA ALA A 116 5.51 -1.21 7.91
C ALA A 116 4.04 -1.58 8.09
N SER A 117 3.16 -0.94 7.35
CA SER A 117 1.78 -1.36 7.20
C SER A 117 1.70 -2.47 6.16
N CYS A 118 1.06 -3.58 6.52
CA CYS A 118 0.91 -4.76 5.68
C CYS A 118 -0.52 -4.83 5.14
N ILE A 119 -0.66 -5.06 3.85
CA ILE A 119 -1.95 -5.15 3.17
C ILE A 119 -2.04 -6.40 2.30
N ILE A 120 -3.26 -6.79 1.99
CA ILE A 120 -3.58 -7.77 0.96
C ILE A 120 -4.58 -7.20 -0.01
N ILE A 121 -4.35 -7.39 -1.31
CA ILE A 121 -5.32 -7.10 -2.37
C ILE A 121 -5.68 -8.43 -3.04
N GLN A 122 -6.97 -8.67 -3.23
CA GLN A 122 -7.48 -9.86 -3.88
C GLN A 122 -8.38 -9.47 -5.04
N MET A 123 -8.21 -10.13 -6.17
CA MET A 123 -9.02 -9.96 -7.37
C MET A 123 -9.72 -11.26 -7.71
N ARG A 124 -11.03 -11.20 -7.86
CA ARG A 124 -11.88 -12.35 -8.18
C ARG A 124 -12.66 -12.08 -9.44
N ASP A 125 -12.88 -13.13 -10.21
CA ASP A 125 -13.87 -13.12 -11.28
C ASP A 125 -15.26 -12.91 -10.69
N ALA A 126 -16.02 -11.93 -11.18
CA ALA A 126 -17.31 -11.60 -10.60
C ALA A 126 -18.37 -12.66 -10.85
N LYS A 127 -18.24 -13.46 -11.92
CA LYS A 127 -19.20 -14.51 -12.28
C LYS A 127 -18.92 -15.82 -11.55
N THR A 128 -17.65 -16.25 -11.52
CA THR A 128 -17.27 -17.55 -10.94
C THR A 128 -16.84 -17.45 -9.50
N HIS A 129 -16.56 -16.23 -9.00
CA HIS A 129 -15.98 -15.95 -7.68
C HIS A 129 -14.60 -16.56 -7.44
N GLU A 130 -13.98 -17.11 -8.47
CA GLU A 130 -12.63 -17.64 -8.39
C GLU A 130 -11.60 -16.54 -8.21
N MET A 131 -10.59 -16.81 -7.39
CA MET A 131 -9.45 -15.88 -7.24
C MET A 131 -8.56 -15.94 -8.47
N VAL A 132 -8.45 -14.81 -9.16
CA VAL A 132 -7.65 -14.66 -10.39
C VAL A 132 -6.31 -13.97 -10.15
N ALA A 133 -6.22 -13.13 -9.13
CA ALA A 133 -4.98 -12.56 -8.66
C ALA A 133 -5.05 -12.18 -7.18
N SER A 134 -3.90 -12.16 -6.53
CA SER A 134 -3.75 -11.62 -5.19
C SER A 134 -2.34 -11.09 -4.99
N CYS A 135 -2.18 -10.12 -4.11
CA CYS A 135 -0.86 -9.70 -3.63
C CYS A 135 -0.89 -9.39 -2.15
N GLU A 136 0.27 -9.56 -1.53
CA GLU A 136 0.59 -9.05 -0.20
C GLU A 136 1.73 -8.07 -0.36
N ALA A 137 1.63 -6.89 0.24
CA ALA A 137 2.62 -5.83 0.14
C ALA A 137 2.77 -5.07 1.45
N GLU A 138 3.95 -4.48 1.63
CA GLU A 138 4.29 -3.64 2.75
C GLU A 138 4.60 -2.22 2.28
N GLY A 139 4.28 -1.24 3.12
CA GLY A 139 4.67 0.15 2.93
C GLY A 139 5.15 0.77 4.22
N CYS A 140 6.09 1.70 4.10
CA CYS A 140 6.64 2.48 5.20
C CYS A 140 6.91 3.90 4.72
N GLY A 141 6.09 4.82 5.14
CA GLY A 141 6.16 6.25 4.82
C GLY A 141 6.32 7.10 6.08
N ASP A 142 5.92 8.35 5.98
CA ASP A 142 6.00 9.30 7.10
C ASP A 142 4.86 9.10 8.12
N ASP A 143 3.74 8.56 7.67
CA ASP A 143 2.56 8.26 8.49
C ASP A 143 1.82 7.00 7.97
N GLU A 144 0.81 6.55 8.73
CA GLU A 144 0.04 5.34 8.37
C GLU A 144 -0.65 5.44 7.02
N THR A 145 -1.08 6.64 6.61
CA THR A 145 -1.72 6.82 5.31
C THR A 145 -0.72 6.69 4.17
N ASP A 146 0.51 7.18 4.36
CA ASP A 146 1.59 7.02 3.39
C ASP A 146 2.08 5.58 3.31
N ASP A 147 2.17 4.88 4.46
CA ASP A 147 2.47 3.44 4.50
C ASP A 147 1.48 2.65 3.63
N ILE A 148 0.18 2.88 3.84
CA ILE A 148 -0.89 2.18 3.12
C ILE A 148 -0.87 2.53 1.63
N LEU A 149 -0.68 3.80 1.26
CA LEU A 149 -0.56 4.22 -0.13
C LEU A 149 0.60 3.51 -0.83
N GLN A 150 1.77 3.52 -0.20
CA GLN A 150 2.96 2.85 -0.74
C GLN A 150 2.72 1.35 -0.91
N ALA A 151 2.11 0.70 0.07
CA ALA A 151 1.79 -0.73 -0.01
C ALA A 151 0.80 -1.03 -1.15
N ILE A 152 -0.27 -0.20 -1.33
CA ILE A 152 -1.23 -0.37 -2.43
C ILE A 152 -0.54 -0.28 -3.78
N TYR A 153 0.26 0.77 -4.03
CA TYR A 153 0.96 0.93 -5.30
C TYR A 153 1.96 -0.19 -5.54
N SER A 154 2.74 -0.57 -4.53
CA SER A 154 3.69 -1.67 -4.62
C SER A 154 3.01 -3.00 -4.98
N GLY A 155 1.89 -3.30 -4.32
CA GLY A 155 1.13 -4.52 -4.58
C GLY A 155 0.46 -4.54 -5.96
N LEU A 156 -0.11 -3.43 -6.40
CA LEU A 156 -0.75 -3.33 -7.72
C LEU A 156 0.29 -3.41 -8.85
N ASN A 157 1.45 -2.75 -8.70
CA ASN A 157 2.54 -2.87 -9.67
C ASN A 157 3.00 -4.33 -9.79
N ALA A 158 3.14 -5.04 -8.68
CA ALA A 158 3.54 -6.45 -8.72
C ALA A 158 2.51 -7.39 -9.38
N ILE A 159 1.23 -6.97 -9.47
CA ILE A 159 0.19 -7.73 -10.19
C ILE A 159 0.21 -7.44 -11.70
N PHE A 160 0.49 -6.18 -12.11
CA PHE A 160 0.28 -5.72 -13.49
C PHE A 160 1.57 -5.48 -14.28
N GLU A 161 2.74 -5.45 -13.63
CA GLU A 161 4.07 -5.38 -14.25
C GLU A 161 4.70 -6.77 -14.39
#